data_3581911179bb326507cf9cca82ee8a2f
#
_entry.id   3581911179bb326507cf9cca82ee8a2f
#
_cell.length_a   1.000
_cell.length_b   1.000
_cell.length_c   1.000
_cell.angle_alpha   90.00
_cell.angle_beta   90.00
_cell.angle_gamma   90.00
#
_symmetry.space_group_name_H-M   'P 1'
#
loop_
_entity.id
_entity.type
_entity.pdbx_description
1 polymer ?
#
loop_
_entity_poly.entity_id
_entity_poly.type
_entity_poly.pdbx_seq_one_letter_code
_entity_poly.pdbx_strand_id
1 'polypeptide(L)'
;MEFFYYFCIRMKQTICYISLMLLLLTACGGNKKAGRKAEPLDTIPMMVMQIQKCSKLYTAEYHLHKIVTHDDQMRLKGTFLAQKFDITLPFGNRRIAIPMKATMKAYIDFSDFSEKNVRRRGKKIEILLPDPKVELTSSKIDHQEIKKQVSILRGNFTDEEMSNYEKQGRAAILNDIPKLGIIGKAQENAANTLIPMIKQMGYEEKDITITFRKQFTLDDLPTLLDAKSIAR
;
A
#
# COMPACT_ATOMS: atom_id res chain seq x y z
N MET A 1 32.38 -93.27 6.09
CA MET A 1 33.28 -92.12 6.11
C MET A 1 32.89 -90.98 5.16
N GLU A 2 31.96 -91.25 4.24
CA GLU A 2 31.53 -90.25 3.27
C GLU A 2 30.55 -89.19 3.82
N PHE A 3 29.76 -89.48 4.82
CA PHE A 3 28.75 -88.55 5.36
C PHE A 3 29.38 -87.33 6.14
N PHE A 4 30.54 -87.53 6.73
CA PHE A 4 31.26 -86.49 7.47
C PHE A 4 31.90 -85.49 6.57
N TYR A 5 32.29 -85.88 5.34
CA TYR A 5 32.93 -85.04 4.36
C TYR A 5 31.94 -84.08 3.72
N TYR A 6 30.73 -84.54 3.41
CA TYR A 6 29.68 -83.68 2.87
C TYR A 6 29.18 -82.68 3.90
N PHE A 7 29.11 -83.07 5.18
CA PHE A 7 28.69 -82.16 6.24
C PHE A 7 29.72 -81.04 6.49
N CYS A 8 30.99 -81.36 6.41
CA CYS A 8 32.07 -80.36 6.58
C CYS A 8 32.16 -79.35 5.43
N ILE A 9 31.87 -79.78 4.21
CA ILE A 9 31.86 -78.91 3.01
C ILE A 9 30.65 -77.96 3.06
N ARG A 10 29.49 -78.45 3.43
CA ARG A 10 28.28 -77.65 3.56
C ARG A 10 28.40 -76.63 4.70
N MET A 11 29.01 -77.03 5.79
CA MET A 11 29.25 -76.12 6.92
C MET A 11 30.24 -75.01 6.58
N LYS A 12 31.28 -75.31 5.80
CA LYS A 12 32.21 -74.27 5.27
C LYS A 12 31.50 -73.31 4.32
N GLN A 13 30.62 -73.81 3.45
CA GLN A 13 29.88 -72.94 2.52
C GLN A 13 28.90 -72.02 3.26
N THR A 14 28.16 -72.55 4.27
CA THR A 14 27.23 -71.70 5.06
C THR A 14 27.95 -70.63 5.89
N ILE A 15 29.13 -70.94 6.45
CA ILE A 15 29.97 -69.96 7.15
C ILE A 15 30.48 -68.90 6.17
N CYS A 16 30.84 -69.28 4.95
CA CYS A 16 31.32 -68.34 3.90
C CYS A 16 30.18 -67.41 3.49
N TYR A 17 28.92 -67.87 3.30
CA TYR A 17 27.78 -67.02 3.02
C TYR A 17 27.40 -66.11 4.15
N ILE A 18 27.49 -66.58 5.42
CA ILE A 18 27.24 -65.74 6.59
C ILE A 18 28.30 -64.64 6.71
N SER A 19 29.60 -64.98 6.48
CA SER A 19 30.69 -64.00 6.46
C SER A 19 30.56 -62.97 5.35
N LEU A 20 30.13 -63.40 4.15
CA LEU A 20 29.87 -62.51 3.03
C LEU A 20 28.69 -61.57 3.30
N MET A 21 27.63 -62.10 3.96
CA MET A 21 26.48 -61.31 4.35
C MET A 21 26.79 -60.30 5.45
N LEU A 22 27.67 -60.69 6.42
CA LEU A 22 28.14 -59.75 7.43
C LEU A 22 29.01 -58.61 6.84
N LEU A 23 29.84 -58.92 5.82
CA LEU A 23 30.64 -57.91 5.11
C LEU A 23 29.76 -56.93 4.31
N LEU A 24 28.62 -57.39 3.78
CA LEU A 24 27.68 -56.50 3.09
C LEU A 24 26.91 -55.58 4.06
N LEU A 25 26.71 -56.00 5.31
CA LEU A 25 26.05 -55.16 6.33
C LEU A 25 26.98 -54.05 6.87
N THR A 26 28.29 -54.21 6.78
CA THR A 26 29.26 -53.16 7.20
C THR A 26 29.48 -52.10 6.12
N ALA A 27 29.10 -52.35 4.86
CA ALA A 27 29.22 -51.37 3.77
C ALA A 27 28.20 -50.24 3.87
N CYS A 28 27.19 -50.30 4.75
CA CYS A 28 26.22 -49.23 5.01
C CYS A 28 26.63 -48.27 6.12
N GLY A 29 27.93 -48.22 6.48
CA GLY A 29 28.52 -47.18 7.29
C GLY A 29 28.64 -45.89 6.50
N GLY A 30 27.50 -45.23 6.28
CA GLY A 30 27.42 -43.95 5.61
C GLY A 30 28.37 -42.98 6.30
N ASN A 31 29.32 -42.49 5.55
CA ASN A 31 30.17 -41.38 5.88
C ASN A 31 29.30 -40.26 6.43
N LYS A 32 29.24 -40.12 7.74
CA LYS A 32 28.74 -38.90 8.40
C LYS A 32 29.69 -37.81 7.93
N LYS A 33 29.43 -37.27 6.71
CA LYS A 33 29.92 -35.96 6.35
C LYS A 33 29.48 -35.07 7.49
N ALA A 34 30.49 -34.67 8.29
CA ALA A 34 30.34 -33.67 9.33
C ALA A 34 29.34 -32.63 8.78
N GLY A 35 28.23 -32.49 9.46
CA GLY A 35 27.14 -31.66 8.97
C GLY A 35 27.73 -30.29 8.70
N ARG A 36 27.88 -29.93 7.44
CA ARG A 36 27.83 -28.53 7.07
C ARG A 36 26.55 -28.04 7.73
N LYS A 37 26.68 -27.27 8.81
CA LYS A 37 25.56 -26.45 9.27
C LYS A 37 25.05 -25.82 7.98
N ALA A 38 23.86 -26.24 7.56
CA ALA A 38 23.20 -25.61 6.42
C ALA A 38 23.24 -24.12 6.76
N GLU A 39 23.99 -23.35 6.00
CA GLU A 39 23.93 -21.90 6.11
C GLU A 39 22.46 -21.57 6.00
N PRO A 40 21.90 -20.80 6.94
CA PRO A 40 20.50 -20.47 6.91
C PRO A 40 20.25 -19.85 5.51
N LEU A 41 19.38 -20.50 4.75
CA LEU A 41 18.99 -20.07 3.41
C LEU A 41 18.68 -18.57 3.48
N ASP A 42 19.37 -17.77 2.67
CA ASP A 42 19.10 -16.34 2.63
C ASP A 42 17.73 -16.14 1.97
N THR A 43 16.74 -15.86 2.81
CA THR A 43 15.34 -15.68 2.38
C THR A 43 15.07 -14.25 1.90
N ILE A 44 16.04 -13.33 2.04
CA ILE A 44 15.86 -11.91 1.67
C ILE A 44 15.61 -11.73 0.18
N PRO A 45 16.39 -12.31 -0.77
CA PRO A 45 16.13 -12.15 -2.19
C PRO A 45 14.75 -12.66 -2.61
N MET A 46 14.31 -13.79 -2.02
CA MET A 46 12.98 -14.35 -2.28
C MET A 46 11.88 -13.41 -1.78
N MET A 47 12.05 -12.84 -0.59
CA MET A 47 11.12 -11.87 0.00
C MET A 47 10.99 -10.64 -0.86
N VAL A 48 12.11 -10.05 -1.28
CA VAL A 48 12.15 -8.87 -2.15
C VAL A 48 11.42 -9.17 -3.45
N MET A 49 11.71 -10.30 -4.09
CA MET A 49 11.04 -10.71 -5.33
C MET A 49 9.52 -10.87 -5.15
N GLN A 50 9.06 -11.42 -4.03
CA GLN A 50 7.63 -11.57 -3.77
C GLN A 50 6.94 -10.23 -3.53
N ILE A 51 7.57 -9.32 -2.80
CA ILE A 51 7.06 -7.97 -2.56
C ILE A 51 7.00 -7.19 -3.88
N GLN A 52 8.05 -7.26 -4.70
CA GLN A 52 8.11 -6.59 -6.00
C GLN A 52 7.04 -7.07 -6.99
N LYS A 53 6.61 -8.34 -6.92
CA LYS A 53 5.49 -8.85 -7.74
C LYS A 53 4.20 -8.07 -7.52
N CYS A 54 4.02 -7.50 -6.34
CA CYS A 54 2.93 -6.58 -6.01
C CYS A 54 3.36 -5.15 -6.37
N SER A 55 3.59 -4.81 -7.63
CA SER A 55 4.12 -3.50 -8.04
C SER A 55 3.46 -2.32 -7.31
N LYS A 56 2.14 -2.37 -7.11
CA LYS A 56 1.36 -1.44 -6.28
C LYS A 56 0.48 -2.23 -5.32
N LEU A 57 0.63 -1.99 -4.02
CA LEU A 57 -0.23 -2.55 -2.99
C LEU A 57 -1.24 -1.49 -2.56
N TYR A 58 -2.49 -1.63 -3.00
CA TYR A 58 -3.59 -0.79 -2.55
C TYR A 58 -4.00 -1.21 -1.14
N THR A 59 -3.92 -0.29 -0.20
CA THR A 59 -4.05 -0.58 1.23
C THR A 59 -5.22 0.13 1.90
N ALA A 60 -5.71 1.23 1.32
CA ALA A 60 -6.88 1.96 1.82
C ALA A 60 -7.67 2.58 0.67
N GLU A 61 -9.00 2.60 0.82
CA GLU A 61 -9.93 3.26 -0.09
C GLU A 61 -10.92 4.08 0.75
N TYR A 62 -11.14 5.33 0.33
CA TYR A 62 -12.04 6.26 0.98
C TYR A 62 -13.03 6.82 -0.02
N HIS A 63 -14.31 6.78 0.35
CA HIS A 63 -15.39 7.42 -0.38
C HIS A 63 -15.79 8.69 0.37
N LEU A 64 -15.73 9.81 -0.30
CA LEU A 64 -15.99 11.12 0.27
C LEU A 64 -17.21 11.75 -0.37
N HIS A 65 -18.01 12.42 0.44
CA HIS A 65 -19.05 13.32 0.01
C HIS A 65 -18.70 14.73 0.50
N LYS A 66 -18.57 15.68 -0.42
CA LYS A 66 -18.28 17.07 -0.12
C LYS A 66 -19.29 17.97 -0.79
N ILE A 67 -19.81 18.93 -0.05
CA ILE A 67 -20.69 19.97 -0.62
C ILE A 67 -19.84 21.23 -0.79
N VAL A 68 -19.69 21.67 -2.03
CA VAL A 68 -19.04 22.94 -2.37
C VAL A 68 -20.13 24.00 -2.44
N THR A 69 -20.04 25.01 -1.60
CA THR A 69 -20.97 26.13 -1.57
C THR A 69 -20.30 27.39 -2.09
N HIS A 70 -21.02 28.14 -2.91
CA HIS A 70 -20.59 29.45 -3.35
C HIS A 70 -21.72 30.45 -3.15
N ASP A 71 -21.38 31.59 -2.50
CA ASP A 71 -22.29 32.71 -2.28
C ASP A 71 -21.74 33.94 -3.01
N ASP A 72 -22.43 34.35 -4.04
CA ASP A 72 -22.06 35.49 -4.89
C ASP A 72 -23.03 36.66 -4.64
N GLN A 73 -22.49 37.76 -4.12
CA GLN A 73 -23.23 38.95 -3.78
C GLN A 73 -22.93 40.06 -4.75
N MET A 74 -23.95 40.66 -5.34
CA MET A 74 -23.79 41.85 -6.17
C MET A 74 -23.52 43.05 -5.29
N ARG A 75 -22.39 43.73 -5.54
CA ARG A 75 -21.97 44.93 -4.82
C ARG A 75 -21.83 46.09 -5.79
N LEU A 76 -22.45 47.19 -5.46
CA LEU A 76 -22.31 48.43 -6.20
C LEU A 76 -21.16 49.26 -5.55
N LYS A 77 -20.10 49.41 -6.29
CA LYS A 77 -18.93 50.20 -5.84
C LYS A 77 -18.83 51.44 -6.71
N GLY A 78 -18.56 52.58 -6.09
CA GLY A 78 -18.38 53.81 -6.81
C GLY A 78 -17.77 54.93 -5.93
N THR A 79 -17.60 56.10 -6.50
CA THR A 79 -17.18 57.33 -5.80
C THR A 79 -18.21 58.39 -6.07
N PHE A 80 -18.83 58.94 -5.03
CA PHE A 80 -19.74 60.05 -5.11
C PHE A 80 -19.27 61.16 -4.18
N LEU A 81 -19.13 62.35 -4.69
CA LEU A 81 -18.60 63.53 -3.95
C LEU A 81 -17.28 63.25 -3.22
N ALA A 82 -16.32 62.60 -3.91
CA ALA A 82 -15.03 62.17 -3.36
C ALA A 82 -15.09 61.11 -2.25
N GLN A 83 -16.26 60.59 -1.88
CA GLN A 83 -16.43 59.47 -0.95
C GLN A 83 -16.67 58.16 -1.73
N LYS A 84 -15.89 57.15 -1.36
CA LYS A 84 -16.08 55.79 -1.89
C LYS A 84 -17.26 55.11 -1.18
N PHE A 85 -18.12 54.49 -1.97
CA PHE A 85 -19.20 53.64 -1.43
C PHE A 85 -19.08 52.22 -1.95
N ASP A 86 -19.47 51.28 -1.13
CA ASP A 86 -19.55 49.83 -1.42
C ASP A 86 -20.84 49.29 -0.79
N ILE A 87 -21.88 49.18 -1.60
CA ILE A 87 -23.21 48.81 -1.13
C ILE A 87 -23.56 47.43 -1.69
N THR A 88 -23.94 46.47 -0.79
CA THR A 88 -24.47 45.18 -1.19
C THR A 88 -25.93 45.33 -1.59
N LEU A 89 -26.30 44.91 -2.80
CA LEU A 89 -27.64 45.00 -3.31
C LEU A 89 -28.50 43.84 -2.76
N PRO A 90 -29.64 44.10 -2.08
CA PRO A 90 -30.40 43.07 -1.37
C PRO A 90 -31.03 42.01 -2.26
N PHE A 91 -31.21 42.30 -3.56
CA PHE A 91 -31.77 41.37 -4.53
C PHE A 91 -30.78 40.91 -5.60
N GLY A 92 -29.48 41.05 -5.30
CA GLY A 92 -28.39 40.71 -6.22
C GLY A 92 -27.63 39.42 -5.83
N ASN A 93 -28.17 38.61 -4.98
CA ASN A 93 -27.44 37.41 -4.46
C ASN A 93 -27.77 36.17 -5.30
N ARG A 94 -26.74 35.34 -5.53
CA ARG A 94 -26.95 33.97 -6.02
C ARG A 94 -26.10 33.04 -5.16
N ARG A 95 -26.69 31.89 -4.86
CA ARG A 95 -26.06 30.82 -4.10
C ARG A 95 -26.15 29.51 -4.85
N ILE A 96 -25.11 28.71 -4.72
CA ILE A 96 -25.10 27.38 -5.27
C ILE A 96 -24.47 26.43 -4.25
N ALA A 97 -25.02 25.23 -4.16
CA ALA A 97 -24.46 24.10 -3.41
C ALA A 97 -24.31 22.92 -4.36
N ILE A 98 -23.10 22.47 -4.54
CA ILE A 98 -22.73 21.42 -5.47
C ILE A 98 -22.24 20.22 -4.66
N PRO A 99 -23.01 19.14 -4.56
CA PRO A 99 -22.56 17.90 -3.95
C PRO A 99 -21.60 17.17 -4.89
N MET A 100 -20.44 16.80 -4.33
CA MET A 100 -19.40 16.06 -5.03
C MET A 100 -19.14 14.75 -4.32
N LYS A 101 -19.07 13.66 -5.09
CA LYS A 101 -18.63 12.34 -4.65
C LYS A 101 -17.23 12.08 -5.16
N ALA A 102 -16.32 11.68 -4.27
CA ALA A 102 -14.94 11.37 -4.63
C ALA A 102 -14.50 10.04 -4.04
N THR A 103 -13.69 9.32 -4.79
CA THR A 103 -13.04 8.09 -4.34
C THR A 103 -11.54 8.29 -4.39
N MET A 104 -10.88 8.03 -3.27
CA MET A 104 -9.44 8.09 -3.13
C MET A 104 -8.91 6.73 -2.72
N LYS A 105 -7.76 6.36 -3.28
CA LYS A 105 -7.05 5.12 -2.94
C LYS A 105 -5.64 5.45 -2.50
N ALA A 106 -5.23 4.82 -1.41
CA ALA A 106 -3.84 4.84 -1.00
C ALA A 106 -3.16 3.54 -1.36
N TYR A 107 -1.93 3.61 -1.85
CA TYR A 107 -1.14 2.46 -2.24
C TYR A 107 0.33 2.68 -1.91
N ILE A 108 1.06 1.58 -1.78
CA ILE A 108 2.52 1.57 -1.68
C ILE A 108 3.08 1.09 -3.01
N ASP A 109 4.03 1.83 -3.54
CA ASP A 109 4.72 1.53 -4.79
C ASP A 109 6.02 0.77 -4.50
N PHE A 110 6.08 -0.50 -4.92
CA PHE A 110 7.24 -1.36 -4.70
C PHE A 110 8.19 -1.43 -5.90
N SER A 111 8.03 -0.57 -6.90
CA SER A 111 8.88 -0.59 -8.11
C SER A 111 10.37 -0.44 -7.78
N ASP A 112 10.69 0.39 -6.78
CA ASP A 112 12.07 0.65 -6.32
C ASP A 112 12.45 -0.15 -5.06
N PHE A 113 11.59 -1.07 -4.61
CA PHE A 113 11.89 -1.89 -3.45
C PHE A 113 13.00 -2.88 -3.77
N SER A 114 13.97 -3.04 -2.88
CA SER A 114 15.15 -3.86 -3.09
C SER A 114 15.67 -4.44 -1.78
N GLU A 115 16.69 -5.28 -1.84
CA GLU A 115 17.35 -5.83 -0.65
C GLU A 115 17.88 -4.75 0.31
N LYS A 116 18.18 -3.55 -0.19
CA LYS A 116 18.60 -2.40 0.64
C LYS A 116 17.51 -1.95 1.63
N ASN A 117 16.26 -2.30 1.35
CA ASN A 117 15.11 -2.00 2.19
C ASN A 117 14.88 -3.05 3.29
N VAL A 118 15.64 -4.14 3.27
CA VAL A 118 15.51 -5.25 4.22
C VAL A 118 16.81 -5.39 5.02
N ARG A 119 16.70 -5.34 6.34
CA ARG A 119 17.83 -5.51 7.25
C ARG A 119 17.58 -6.68 8.16
N ARG A 120 18.50 -7.64 8.17
CA ARG A 120 18.48 -8.78 9.09
C ARG A 120 19.50 -8.62 10.19
N ARG A 121 19.08 -8.80 11.43
CA ARG A 121 19.95 -8.83 12.61
C ARG A 121 19.65 -10.09 13.42
N GLY A 122 20.39 -11.15 13.15
CA GLY A 122 20.15 -12.46 13.77
C GLY A 122 18.78 -13.02 13.38
N LYS A 123 17.86 -13.15 14.33
CA LYS A 123 16.47 -13.60 14.08
C LYS A 123 15.54 -12.46 13.70
N LYS A 124 15.90 -11.21 14.00
CA LYS A 124 15.07 -10.04 13.73
C LYS A 124 15.22 -9.58 12.30
N ILE A 125 14.10 -9.17 11.71
CA ILE A 125 14.05 -8.58 10.38
C ILE A 125 13.36 -7.21 10.45
N GLU A 126 13.98 -6.22 9.86
CA GLU A 126 13.46 -4.85 9.73
C GLU A 126 13.25 -4.56 8.25
N ILE A 127 12.05 -4.13 7.89
CA ILE A 127 11.67 -3.83 6.52
C ILE A 127 11.28 -2.36 6.45
N LEU A 128 12.02 -1.60 5.64
CA LEU A 128 11.76 -0.19 5.39
C LEU A 128 10.90 -0.06 4.13
N LEU A 129 9.62 0.19 4.30
CA LEU A 129 8.67 0.36 3.20
C LEU A 129 8.76 1.76 2.57
N PRO A 130 8.47 1.87 1.26
CA PRO A 130 8.21 3.15 0.63
C PRO A 130 7.01 3.83 1.26
N ASP A 131 6.97 5.15 1.14
CA ASP A 131 5.88 5.94 1.67
C ASP A 131 4.59 5.72 0.86
N PRO A 132 3.42 5.66 1.52
CA PRO A 132 2.15 5.54 0.81
C PRO A 132 1.93 6.74 -0.11
N LYS A 133 1.40 6.48 -1.31
CA LYS A 133 0.92 7.48 -2.25
C LYS A 133 -0.61 7.47 -2.27
N VAL A 134 -1.23 8.63 -2.52
CA VAL A 134 -2.68 8.76 -2.64
C VAL A 134 -3.03 9.19 -4.05
N GLU A 135 -3.97 8.49 -4.66
CA GLU A 135 -4.56 8.88 -5.94
C GLU A 135 -6.06 9.13 -5.81
N LEU A 136 -6.53 10.19 -6.45
CA LEU A 136 -7.95 10.48 -6.61
C LEU A 136 -8.43 9.73 -7.86
N THR A 137 -9.10 8.59 -7.66
CA THR A 137 -9.53 7.72 -8.76
C THR A 137 -10.82 8.18 -9.41
N SER A 138 -11.66 8.87 -8.66
CA SER A 138 -12.93 9.39 -9.14
C SER A 138 -13.28 10.69 -8.43
N SER A 139 -13.80 11.67 -9.19
CA SER A 139 -14.42 12.87 -8.68
C SER A 139 -15.62 13.18 -9.58
N LYS A 140 -16.82 13.16 -9.04
CA LYS A 140 -18.06 13.34 -9.78
C LYS A 140 -18.98 14.31 -9.07
N ILE A 141 -19.61 15.21 -9.84
CA ILE A 141 -20.71 16.04 -9.36
C ILE A 141 -22.01 15.25 -9.47
N ASP A 142 -22.84 15.35 -8.45
CA ASP A 142 -24.21 14.91 -8.54
C ASP A 142 -25.09 16.06 -9.07
N HIS A 143 -25.25 16.08 -10.38
CA HIS A 143 -26.00 17.16 -11.07
C HIS A 143 -27.45 17.25 -10.66
N GLN A 144 -28.05 16.14 -10.20
CA GLN A 144 -29.47 16.10 -9.78
C GLN A 144 -29.67 16.73 -8.40
N GLU A 145 -28.63 16.70 -7.58
CA GLU A 145 -28.66 17.24 -6.22
C GLU A 145 -28.15 18.69 -6.11
N ILE A 146 -27.76 19.31 -7.24
CA ILE A 146 -27.31 20.71 -7.22
C ILE A 146 -28.48 21.62 -6.82
N LYS A 147 -28.26 22.39 -5.76
CA LYS A 147 -29.23 23.41 -5.32
C LYS A 147 -28.75 24.79 -5.73
N LYS A 148 -29.60 25.51 -6.45
CA LYS A 148 -29.31 26.88 -6.92
C LYS A 148 -30.40 27.82 -6.38
N GLN A 149 -29.97 28.95 -5.87
CA GLN A 149 -30.83 30.07 -5.52
C GLN A 149 -30.32 31.30 -6.28
N VAL A 150 -31.09 31.82 -7.18
CA VAL A 150 -30.74 32.96 -8.03
C VAL A 150 -31.80 34.05 -7.85
N SER A 151 -31.35 35.24 -7.46
CA SER A 151 -32.25 36.40 -7.32
C SER A 151 -32.67 36.96 -8.67
N ILE A 152 -33.79 37.63 -8.69
CA ILE A 152 -34.47 38.15 -9.89
C ILE A 152 -33.55 39.05 -10.76
N LEU A 153 -32.62 39.77 -10.14
CA LEU A 153 -31.72 40.69 -10.82
C LEU A 153 -30.44 40.00 -11.37
N ARG A 154 -30.36 38.66 -11.27
CA ARG A 154 -29.16 37.92 -11.67
C ARG A 154 -29.47 36.87 -12.71
N GLY A 155 -28.54 36.69 -13.64
CA GLY A 155 -28.55 35.53 -14.55
C GLY A 155 -28.19 34.22 -13.81
N ASN A 156 -28.57 33.12 -14.42
CA ASN A 156 -28.22 31.77 -13.91
C ASN A 156 -26.69 31.55 -13.96
N PHE A 157 -26.23 30.53 -13.28
CA PHE A 157 -24.81 30.12 -13.35
C PHE A 157 -24.50 29.59 -14.75
N THR A 158 -23.36 30.01 -15.31
CA THR A 158 -22.86 29.54 -16.60
C THR A 158 -22.13 28.22 -16.47
N ASP A 159 -21.92 27.52 -17.58
CA ASP A 159 -21.16 26.26 -17.59
C ASP A 159 -19.68 26.49 -17.21
N GLU A 160 -19.14 27.66 -17.55
CA GLU A 160 -17.79 28.04 -17.16
C GLU A 160 -17.67 28.22 -15.63
N GLU A 161 -18.63 28.91 -15.00
CA GLU A 161 -18.71 29.05 -13.54
C GLU A 161 -18.85 27.67 -12.88
N MET A 162 -19.69 26.79 -13.42
CA MET A 162 -19.85 25.44 -12.93
C MET A 162 -18.55 24.63 -12.99
N SER A 163 -17.85 24.70 -14.11
CA SER A 163 -16.55 24.05 -14.28
C SER A 163 -15.50 24.58 -13.28
N ASN A 164 -15.50 25.89 -13.02
CA ASN A 164 -14.62 26.48 -12.02
C ASN A 164 -14.93 26.01 -10.59
N TYR A 165 -16.21 25.89 -10.24
CA TYR A 165 -16.61 25.35 -8.92
C TYR A 165 -16.26 23.89 -8.78
N GLU A 166 -16.34 23.11 -9.85
CA GLU A 166 -15.86 21.72 -9.86
C GLU A 166 -14.36 21.64 -9.56
N LYS A 167 -13.55 22.43 -10.24
CA LYS A 167 -12.10 22.51 -10.00
C LYS A 167 -11.77 22.91 -8.56
N GLN A 168 -12.48 23.91 -8.03
CA GLN A 168 -12.32 24.35 -6.63
C GLN A 168 -12.71 23.23 -5.64
N GLY A 169 -13.82 22.53 -5.92
CA GLY A 169 -14.26 21.41 -5.10
C GLY A 169 -13.24 20.27 -5.08
N ARG A 170 -12.70 19.94 -6.23
CA ARG A 170 -11.64 18.95 -6.37
C ARG A 170 -10.37 19.35 -5.59
N ALA A 171 -9.91 20.60 -5.74
CA ALA A 171 -8.79 21.11 -4.98
C ALA A 171 -9.04 21.06 -3.46
N ALA A 172 -10.26 21.40 -3.03
CA ALA A 172 -10.65 21.34 -1.64
C ALA A 172 -10.67 19.90 -1.08
N ILE A 173 -11.07 18.91 -1.90
CA ILE A 173 -10.99 17.49 -1.54
C ILE A 173 -9.52 17.07 -1.36
N LEU A 174 -8.65 17.42 -2.31
CA LEU A 174 -7.21 17.12 -2.22
C LEU A 174 -6.57 17.73 -0.98
N ASN A 175 -6.91 18.97 -0.64
CA ASN A 175 -6.42 19.66 0.56
C ASN A 175 -6.91 19.05 1.88
N ASP A 176 -8.00 18.29 1.87
CA ASP A 176 -8.52 17.62 3.06
C ASP A 176 -7.90 16.23 3.30
N ILE A 177 -7.18 15.66 2.32
CA ILE A 177 -6.54 14.33 2.42
C ILE A 177 -5.76 14.12 3.72
N PRO A 178 -4.93 15.08 4.21
CA PRO A 178 -4.19 14.90 5.46
C PRO A 178 -5.05 14.69 6.67
N LYS A 179 -6.19 15.39 6.71
CA LYS A 179 -7.12 15.37 7.84
C LYS A 179 -7.89 14.04 7.92
N LEU A 180 -7.92 13.28 6.83
CA LEU A 180 -8.67 12.03 6.71
C LEU A 180 -7.93 10.83 7.32
N GLY A 181 -6.65 10.94 7.67
CA GLY A 181 -5.87 9.86 8.24
C GLY A 181 -5.61 8.69 7.26
N ILE A 182 -5.87 8.86 5.97
CA ILE A 182 -5.73 7.80 4.96
C ILE A 182 -4.30 7.25 4.88
N ILE A 183 -3.29 8.10 5.10
CA ILE A 183 -1.87 7.71 5.08
C ILE A 183 -1.56 6.74 6.23
N GLY A 184 -1.93 7.10 7.46
CA GLY A 184 -1.72 6.25 8.64
C GLY A 184 -2.45 4.91 8.49
N LYS A 185 -3.70 4.95 7.97
CA LYS A 185 -4.44 3.72 7.72
C LYS A 185 -3.82 2.86 6.62
N ALA A 186 -3.26 3.49 5.59
CA ALA A 186 -2.53 2.78 4.55
C ALA A 186 -1.26 2.11 5.08
N GLN A 187 -0.52 2.77 5.97
CA GLN A 187 0.66 2.21 6.62
C GLN A 187 0.30 0.99 7.49
N GLU A 188 -0.72 1.13 8.34
CA GLU A 188 -1.21 0.04 9.18
C GLU A 188 -1.65 -1.18 8.35
N ASN A 189 -2.46 -0.96 7.33
CA ASN A 189 -2.96 -2.04 6.47
C ASN A 189 -1.85 -2.70 5.66
N ALA A 190 -0.83 -1.95 5.22
CA ALA A 190 0.33 -2.51 4.56
C ALA A 190 1.12 -3.45 5.49
N ALA A 191 1.36 -3.02 6.72
CA ALA A 191 2.02 -3.87 7.72
C ALA A 191 1.20 -5.15 7.97
N ASN A 192 -0.12 -5.02 8.18
CA ASN A 192 -1.02 -6.13 8.41
C ASN A 192 -1.07 -7.12 7.22
N THR A 193 -0.86 -6.63 6.00
CA THR A 193 -0.82 -7.47 4.79
C THR A 193 0.51 -8.20 4.64
N LEU A 194 1.63 -7.53 4.96
CA LEU A 194 2.96 -8.08 4.74
C LEU A 194 3.42 -9.01 5.87
N ILE A 195 3.04 -8.75 7.13
CA ILE A 195 3.44 -9.57 8.27
C ILE A 195 3.11 -11.06 8.07
N PRO A 196 1.90 -11.48 7.67
CA PRO A 196 1.59 -12.89 7.43
C PRO A 196 2.48 -13.53 6.36
N MET A 197 2.81 -12.79 5.30
CA MET A 197 3.69 -13.27 4.23
C MET A 197 5.12 -13.51 4.75
N ILE A 198 5.63 -12.59 5.57
CA ILE A 198 6.96 -12.71 6.17
C ILE A 198 7.01 -13.86 7.18
N LYS A 199 5.91 -14.08 7.92
CA LYS A 199 5.78 -15.24 8.83
C LYS A 199 5.87 -16.56 8.09
N GLN A 200 5.28 -16.68 6.90
CA GLN A 200 5.39 -17.87 6.05
C GLN A 200 6.84 -18.15 5.60
N MET A 201 7.71 -17.16 5.61
CA MET A 201 9.14 -17.30 5.32
C MET A 201 9.98 -17.73 6.54
N GLY A 202 9.33 -18.01 7.68
CA GLY A 202 9.97 -18.57 8.88
C GLY A 202 10.35 -17.54 9.95
N TYR A 203 9.85 -16.30 9.86
CA TYR A 203 10.02 -15.28 10.90
C TYR A 203 8.87 -15.30 11.90
N GLU A 204 9.15 -15.10 13.18
CA GLU A 204 8.13 -14.91 14.20
C GLU A 204 7.67 -13.44 14.19
N GLU A 205 6.39 -13.19 14.45
CA GLU A 205 5.81 -11.84 14.41
C GLU A 205 6.53 -10.82 15.30
N LYS A 206 6.96 -11.25 16.49
CA LYS A 206 7.74 -10.42 17.43
C LYS A 206 9.10 -9.99 16.89
N ASP A 207 9.64 -10.72 15.90
CA ASP A 207 10.92 -10.46 15.28
C ASP A 207 10.82 -9.67 13.97
N ILE A 208 9.60 -9.34 13.55
CA ILE A 208 9.32 -8.56 12.35
C ILE A 208 9.09 -7.10 12.74
N THR A 209 9.84 -6.18 12.16
CA THR A 209 9.64 -4.74 12.31
C THR A 209 9.41 -4.14 10.92
N ILE A 210 8.28 -3.46 10.74
CA ILE A 210 7.97 -2.72 9.51
C ILE A 210 8.02 -1.24 9.84
N THR A 211 8.82 -0.50 9.08
CA THR A 211 8.98 0.95 9.22
C THR A 211 8.75 1.64 7.88
N PHE A 212 8.46 2.93 7.91
CA PHE A 212 8.30 3.78 6.73
C PHE A 212 9.39 4.86 6.73
N ARG A 213 9.72 5.40 5.55
CA ARG A 213 10.86 6.31 5.39
C ARG A 213 10.69 7.62 6.16
N LYS A 214 9.44 8.12 6.29
CA LYS A 214 9.14 9.39 6.96
C LYS A 214 7.97 9.28 7.92
N GLN A 215 8.01 10.09 8.98
CA GLN A 215 6.81 10.54 9.65
C GLN A 215 6.27 11.74 8.85
N PHE A 216 5.07 11.58 8.27
CA PHE A 216 4.50 12.62 7.41
C PHE A 216 3.96 13.77 8.24
N THR A 217 4.31 14.97 7.79
CA THR A 217 3.69 16.23 8.19
C THR A 217 2.69 16.69 7.12
N LEU A 218 1.84 17.67 7.45
CA LEU A 218 0.87 18.24 6.51
C LEU A 218 1.53 18.86 5.27
N ASP A 219 2.78 19.29 5.41
CA ASP A 219 3.55 19.94 4.33
C ASP A 219 4.10 18.94 3.30
N ASP A 220 4.13 17.66 3.62
CA ASP A 220 4.63 16.62 2.71
C ASP A 220 3.60 16.15 1.67
N LEU A 221 2.36 16.61 1.76
CA LEU A 221 1.23 16.17 0.94
C LEU A 221 1.41 16.26 -0.56
N PRO A 222 1.94 17.38 -1.11
CA PRO A 222 2.12 17.47 -2.55
C PRO A 222 2.99 16.35 -3.12
N THR A 223 3.90 15.80 -2.28
CA THR A 223 4.81 14.72 -2.68
C THR A 223 4.15 13.34 -2.62
N LEU A 224 3.05 13.20 -1.88
CA LEU A 224 2.30 11.95 -1.71
C LEU A 224 1.18 11.78 -2.74
N LEU A 225 0.74 12.88 -3.36
CA LEU A 225 -0.27 12.83 -4.40
C LEU A 225 0.34 12.28 -5.68
N ASP A 226 -0.32 11.28 -6.27
CA ASP A 226 0.04 10.80 -7.60
C ASP A 226 -0.15 11.94 -8.61
N ALA A 227 0.85 12.16 -9.46
CA ALA A 227 0.84 13.20 -10.49
C ALA A 227 -0.43 13.14 -11.38
N LYS A 228 -1.00 11.93 -11.60
CA LYS A 228 -2.27 11.74 -12.30
C LYS A 228 -3.47 12.37 -11.59
N SER A 229 -3.41 12.53 -10.27
CA SER A 229 -4.47 13.15 -9.47
C SER A 229 -4.48 14.67 -9.60
N ILE A 230 -3.33 15.26 -9.91
CA ILE A 230 -3.16 16.72 -10.05
C ILE A 230 -3.50 17.17 -11.47
N ALA A 231 -3.24 16.33 -12.48
CA ALA A 231 -3.35 16.69 -13.90
C ALA A 231 -4.76 16.49 -14.52
N ARG A 232 -5.68 15.91 -13.78
CA ARG A 232 -7.10 15.72 -14.17
C ARG A 232 -7.97 16.76 -13.49
#